data_69a63438adad8de4ef7130e0b63ea695
#
_entry.id   69a63438adad8de4ef7130e0b63ea695
#
_cell.length_a   1.000
_cell.length_b   1.000
_cell.length_c   1.000
_cell.angle_alpha   90.00
_cell.angle_beta   90.00
_cell.angle_gamma   90.00
#
_symmetry.space_group_name_H-M   'P 1'
#
loop_
_entity.id
_entity.type
_entity.pdbx_description
1 polymer ?
#
loop_
_entity_poly.entity_id
_entity_poly.type
_entity_poly.pdbx_seq_one_letter_code
_entity_poly.pdbx_strand_id
1 'polypeptide(L)'
;LRADKLTTEVIRGDVPAHARTDIFKRVQNDPDPKILVIQPQSAAHGVTLTAANTVVWWGPTSSLETYAQANARVHRSGQKHPCTVVQLQGSGVEKRVYSLLDKRIDVHTKMIDLYKELLD
;
A
#
# COMPACT_ATOMS: atom_id res chain seq x y z
N LEU A 1 -2.02 2.92 -17.29
CA LEU A 1 -2.12 4.17 -16.53
C LEU A 1 -1.50 5.33 -17.29
N ARG A 2 -0.29 5.16 -17.82
CA ARG A 2 0.36 6.24 -18.59
C ARG A 2 -0.37 6.53 -19.91
N ALA A 3 -1.03 5.53 -20.49
CA ALA A 3 -1.80 5.69 -21.71
C ALA A 3 -2.99 6.65 -21.52
N ASP A 4 -3.49 6.79 -20.31
CA ASP A 4 -4.59 7.70 -19.97
C ASP A 4 -4.11 9.11 -19.60
N LYS A 5 -2.85 9.42 -19.88
CA LYS A 5 -2.21 10.71 -19.61
C LYS A 5 -2.09 11.03 -18.10
N LEU A 6 -2.26 10.05 -17.24
CA LEU A 6 -1.99 10.19 -15.81
C LEU A 6 -0.49 9.98 -15.57
N THR A 7 0.12 10.93 -14.91
CA THR A 7 1.54 10.82 -14.57
C THR A 7 1.73 9.77 -13.49
N THR A 8 2.66 8.85 -13.72
CA THR A 8 2.89 7.70 -12.85
C THR A 8 4.38 7.54 -12.58
N GLU A 9 4.72 7.32 -11.32
CA GLU A 9 6.06 6.91 -10.91
C GLU A 9 5.99 5.54 -10.24
N VAL A 10 7.07 4.78 -10.37
CA VAL A 10 7.16 3.42 -9.82
C VAL A 10 8.39 3.33 -8.93
N ILE A 11 8.19 2.88 -7.69
CA ILE A 11 9.29 2.59 -6.76
C ILE A 11 9.33 1.09 -6.51
N ARG A 12 10.43 0.46 -6.96
CA ARG A 12 10.73 -0.94 -6.73
C ARG A 12 11.96 -1.05 -5.85
N GLY A 13 12.28 -2.26 -5.40
CA GLY A 13 13.42 -2.49 -4.53
C GLY A 13 14.77 -2.09 -5.11
N ASP A 14 14.89 -2.03 -6.44
CA ASP A 14 16.12 -1.67 -7.15
C ASP A 14 16.29 -0.15 -7.33
N VAL A 15 15.31 0.66 -6.93
CA VAL A 15 15.42 2.12 -7.03
C VAL A 15 16.36 2.64 -5.93
N PRO A 16 17.39 3.43 -6.28
CA PRO A 16 18.31 3.97 -5.27
C PRO A 16 17.61 4.91 -4.27
N ALA A 17 18.14 4.99 -3.07
CA ALA A 17 17.55 5.79 -1.99
C ALA A 17 17.36 7.27 -2.37
N HIS A 18 18.32 7.88 -3.06
CA HIS A 18 18.22 9.28 -3.46
C HIS A 18 17.11 9.50 -4.50
N ALA A 19 16.91 8.54 -5.40
CA ALA A 19 15.83 8.59 -6.39
C ALA A 19 14.47 8.43 -5.72
N ARG A 20 14.35 7.54 -4.73
CA ARG A 20 13.13 7.38 -3.95
C ARG A 20 12.75 8.66 -3.23
N THR A 21 13.71 9.29 -2.58
CA THR A 21 13.48 10.55 -1.86
C THR A 21 12.94 11.63 -2.81
N ASP A 22 13.51 11.74 -4.00
CA ASP A 22 13.05 12.70 -5.00
C ASP A 22 11.60 12.42 -5.44
N ILE A 23 11.29 11.15 -5.70
CA ILE A 23 9.93 10.74 -6.09
C ILE A 23 8.93 11.07 -4.98
N PHE A 24 9.25 10.75 -3.73
CA PHE A 24 8.37 11.04 -2.61
C PHE A 24 8.12 12.54 -2.45
N LYS A 25 9.15 13.36 -2.63
CA LYS A 25 9.00 14.82 -2.56
C LYS A 25 8.08 15.34 -3.65
N ARG A 26 8.20 14.81 -4.86
CA ARG A 26 7.34 15.25 -5.98
C ARG A 26 5.90 14.82 -5.75
N VAL A 27 5.66 13.59 -5.26
CA VAL A 27 4.32 13.12 -4.92
C VAL A 27 3.67 14.01 -3.87
N GLN A 28 4.42 14.40 -2.86
CA GLN A 28 3.88 15.15 -1.73
C GLN A 28 3.68 16.64 -2.06
N ASN A 29 4.53 17.23 -2.87
CA ASN A 29 4.58 18.68 -3.02
C ASN A 29 4.21 19.22 -4.41
N ASP A 30 4.34 18.41 -5.44
CA ASP A 30 4.12 18.82 -6.81
C ASP A 30 2.79 18.30 -7.34
N PRO A 31 2.22 18.93 -8.40
CA PRO A 31 0.98 18.41 -9.01
C PRO A 31 1.18 17.07 -9.71
N ASP A 32 2.41 16.71 -10.05
CA ASP A 32 2.76 15.45 -10.71
C ASP A 32 3.93 14.78 -9.96
N PRO A 33 3.95 13.45 -9.89
CA PRO A 33 3.05 12.48 -10.48
C PRO A 33 1.69 12.42 -9.76
N LYS A 34 0.66 11.97 -10.49
CA LYS A 34 -0.69 11.75 -9.94
C LYS A 34 -0.82 10.40 -9.25
N ILE A 35 -0.03 9.43 -9.69
CA ILE A 35 -0.09 8.06 -9.20
C ILE A 35 1.31 7.62 -8.81
N LEU A 36 1.42 7.01 -7.64
CA LEU A 36 2.64 6.36 -7.19
C LEU A 36 2.37 4.86 -7.04
N VAL A 37 3.11 4.06 -7.80
CA VAL A 37 3.10 2.60 -7.66
C VAL A 37 4.33 2.23 -6.85
N ILE A 38 4.14 1.57 -5.72
CA ILE A 38 5.22 1.33 -4.77
C ILE A 38 5.08 -0.05 -4.13
N GLN A 39 6.21 -0.72 -3.93
CA GLN A 39 6.23 -1.93 -3.10
C GLN A 39 5.98 -1.54 -1.65
N PRO A 40 5.09 -2.27 -0.94
CA PRO A 40 4.71 -1.89 0.43
C PRO A 40 5.89 -1.72 1.39
N GLN A 41 6.91 -2.55 1.26
CA GLN A 41 8.10 -2.48 2.10
C GLN A 41 8.85 -1.16 1.93
N SER A 42 8.82 -0.58 0.73
CA SER A 42 9.47 0.70 0.46
C SER A 42 8.75 1.88 1.09
N ALA A 43 7.47 1.73 1.41
CA ALA A 43 6.67 2.76 2.08
C ALA A 43 6.78 2.69 3.60
N ALA A 44 7.47 1.69 4.15
CA ALA A 44 7.49 1.42 5.59
C ALA A 44 8.47 2.32 6.39
N HIS A 45 9.21 3.21 5.73
CA HIS A 45 10.31 3.93 6.35
C HIS A 45 10.01 5.40 6.68
N GLY A 46 8.84 5.70 7.18
CA GLY A 46 8.56 7.03 7.73
C GLY A 46 8.21 8.11 6.71
N VAL A 47 7.96 7.74 5.48
CA VAL A 47 7.59 8.67 4.41
C VAL A 47 6.21 9.28 4.65
N THR A 48 6.06 10.57 4.33
CA THR A 48 4.76 11.25 4.39
C THR A 48 4.18 11.39 3.00
N LEU A 49 2.98 10.86 2.78
CA LEU A 49 2.28 10.89 1.50
C LEU A 49 0.84 11.42 1.67
N THR A 50 0.67 12.42 2.53
CA THR A 50 -0.66 12.97 2.85
C THR A 50 -1.25 13.83 1.75
N ALA A 51 -0.52 14.11 0.69
CA ALA A 51 -1.07 14.72 -0.52
C ALA A 51 -2.03 13.76 -1.24
N ALA A 52 -1.86 12.45 -1.05
CA ALA A 52 -2.79 11.45 -1.54
C ALA A 52 -3.84 11.15 -0.46
N ASN A 53 -5.03 10.75 -0.88
CA ASN A 53 -6.09 10.33 0.04
C ASN A 53 -6.64 8.94 -0.30
N THR A 54 -6.06 8.26 -1.26
CA THR A 54 -6.51 6.94 -1.70
C THR A 54 -5.31 6.00 -1.81
N VAL A 55 -5.46 4.84 -1.21
CA VAL A 55 -4.48 3.75 -1.28
C VAL A 55 -5.16 2.58 -1.98
N VAL A 56 -4.50 2.03 -2.99
CA VAL A 56 -4.99 0.84 -3.69
C VAL A 56 -4.02 -0.30 -3.46
N TRP A 57 -4.50 -1.36 -2.82
CA TRP A 57 -3.75 -2.59 -2.65
C TRP A 57 -4.04 -3.52 -3.82
N TRP A 58 -3.02 -3.81 -4.61
CA TRP A 58 -3.15 -4.72 -5.75
C TRP A 58 -3.36 -6.16 -5.30
N GLY A 59 -2.81 -6.50 -4.14
CA GLY A 59 -2.99 -7.77 -3.48
C GLY A 59 -2.60 -7.64 -2.02
N PRO A 60 -3.03 -8.54 -1.14
CA PRO A 60 -2.71 -8.42 0.28
C PRO A 60 -1.26 -8.79 0.58
N THR A 61 -0.69 -8.08 1.54
CA THR A 61 0.55 -8.51 2.17
C THR A 61 0.24 -9.48 3.32
N SER A 62 1.17 -10.36 3.66
CA SER A 62 1.03 -11.24 4.82
C SER A 62 1.46 -10.57 6.12
N SER A 63 2.04 -9.38 6.05
CA SER A 63 2.55 -8.66 7.22
C SER A 63 1.57 -7.58 7.65
N LEU A 64 1.00 -7.74 8.84
CA LEU A 64 0.14 -6.72 9.45
C LEU A 64 0.91 -5.40 9.62
N GLU A 65 2.16 -5.48 10.05
CA GLU A 65 3.00 -4.29 10.23
C GLU A 65 3.18 -3.53 8.92
N THR A 66 3.52 -4.22 7.85
CA THR A 66 3.68 -3.61 6.52
C THR A 66 2.38 -2.96 6.06
N TYR A 67 1.25 -3.64 6.23
CA TYR A 67 -0.06 -3.13 5.84
C TYR A 67 -0.39 -1.84 6.61
N ALA A 68 -0.26 -1.88 7.92
CA ALA A 68 -0.58 -0.75 8.78
C ALA A 68 0.35 0.44 8.51
N GLN A 69 1.65 0.19 8.37
CA GLN A 69 2.63 1.26 8.13
C GLN A 69 2.46 1.90 6.76
N ALA A 70 2.19 1.11 5.73
CA ALA A 70 1.99 1.66 4.39
C ALA A 70 0.73 2.54 4.34
N ASN A 71 -0.38 2.09 4.91
CA ASN A 71 -1.60 2.90 4.97
C ASN A 71 -1.38 4.18 5.80
N ALA A 72 -0.57 4.11 6.84
CA ALA A 72 -0.28 5.26 7.71
C ALA A 72 0.56 6.34 7.02
N ARG A 73 1.19 6.06 5.88
CA ARG A 73 1.90 7.11 5.11
C ARG A 73 0.92 8.12 4.52
N VAL A 74 -0.29 7.69 4.22
CA VAL A 74 -1.36 8.50 3.65
C VAL A 74 -2.32 8.99 4.75
N HIS A 75 -2.76 8.11 5.63
CA HIS A 75 -3.70 8.41 6.71
C HIS A 75 -2.93 8.71 8.00
N ARG A 76 -2.54 9.96 8.16
CA ARG A 76 -1.76 10.43 9.32
C ARG A 76 -1.96 11.93 9.53
N SER A 77 -1.31 12.48 10.54
CA SER A 77 -1.35 13.93 10.83
C SER A 77 -0.99 14.75 9.60
N GLY A 78 -1.76 15.75 9.29
CA GLY A 78 -1.61 16.57 8.10
C GLY A 78 -2.50 16.16 6.93
N GLN A 79 -3.21 15.04 7.04
CA GLN A 79 -4.19 14.63 6.03
C GLN A 79 -5.43 15.52 6.13
N LYS A 80 -5.82 16.13 5.01
CA LYS A 80 -6.93 17.09 4.95
C LYS A 80 -8.21 16.48 4.43
N HIS A 81 -8.17 15.24 3.95
CA HIS A 81 -9.29 14.57 3.29
C HIS A 81 -9.57 13.21 3.91
N PRO A 82 -10.82 12.71 3.82
CA PRO A 82 -11.10 11.33 4.18
C PRO A 82 -10.26 10.39 3.34
N CYS A 83 -9.72 9.34 3.96
CA CYS A 83 -8.89 8.37 3.27
C CYS A 83 -9.71 7.16 2.85
N THR A 84 -9.47 6.69 1.64
CA THR A 84 -10.07 5.48 1.08
C THR A 84 -8.99 4.45 0.86
N VAL A 85 -9.22 3.23 1.34
CA VAL A 85 -8.35 2.10 1.09
C VAL A 85 -9.11 1.10 0.23
N VAL A 86 -8.63 0.87 -0.99
CA VAL A 86 -9.22 -0.07 -1.94
C VAL A 86 -8.41 -1.35 -1.92
N GLN A 87 -9.08 -2.48 -1.74
CA GLN A 87 -8.46 -3.80 -1.70
C GLN A 87 -8.90 -4.60 -2.92
N LEU A 88 -7.97 -4.86 -3.85
CA LEU A 88 -8.28 -5.68 -5.01
C LEU A 88 -8.17 -7.16 -4.61
N GLN A 89 -9.21 -7.93 -4.89
CA GLN A 89 -9.34 -9.30 -4.44
C GLN A 89 -9.58 -10.22 -5.63
N GLY A 90 -8.65 -11.14 -5.87
CA GLY A 90 -8.77 -12.11 -6.95
C GLY A 90 -9.28 -13.47 -6.51
N SER A 91 -9.41 -13.70 -5.19
CA SER A 91 -9.82 -15.01 -4.66
C SER A 91 -10.41 -14.87 -3.26
N GLY A 92 -11.06 -15.96 -2.78
CA GLY A 92 -11.57 -16.01 -1.41
C GLY A 92 -10.46 -15.97 -0.36
N VAL A 93 -9.26 -16.49 -0.69
CA VAL A 93 -8.10 -16.43 0.22
C VAL A 93 -7.68 -14.98 0.41
N GLU A 94 -7.55 -14.22 -0.65
CA GLU A 94 -7.18 -12.82 -0.57
C GLU A 94 -8.19 -12.03 0.25
N LYS A 95 -9.47 -12.28 0.06
CA LYS A 95 -10.52 -11.64 0.85
C LYS A 95 -10.34 -11.91 2.34
N ARG A 96 -10.02 -13.16 2.71
CA ARG A 96 -9.79 -13.52 4.11
C ARG A 96 -8.53 -12.86 4.68
N VAL A 97 -7.47 -12.78 3.88
CA VAL A 97 -6.24 -12.12 4.30
C VAL A 97 -6.51 -10.64 4.59
N TYR A 98 -7.21 -9.93 3.71
CA TYR A 98 -7.58 -8.54 3.96
C TYR A 98 -8.44 -8.40 5.21
N SER A 99 -9.37 -9.32 5.43
CA SER A 99 -10.23 -9.30 6.63
C SER A 99 -9.40 -9.41 7.91
N LEU A 100 -8.39 -10.29 7.92
CA LEU A 100 -7.48 -10.42 9.06
C LEU A 100 -6.65 -9.15 9.27
N LEU A 101 -6.15 -8.56 8.19
CA LEU A 101 -5.38 -7.32 8.27
C LEU A 101 -6.22 -6.17 8.83
N ASP A 102 -7.46 -6.04 8.38
CA ASP A 102 -8.37 -5.00 8.85
C ASP A 102 -8.72 -5.18 10.33
N LYS A 103 -8.78 -6.41 10.81
CA LYS A 103 -9.02 -6.72 12.22
C LYS A 103 -7.76 -6.69 13.07
N ARG A 104 -6.62 -6.36 12.46
CA ARG A 104 -5.30 -6.35 13.11
C ARG A 104 -4.92 -7.70 13.71
N ILE A 105 -5.30 -8.78 13.02
CA ILE A 105 -4.94 -10.14 13.39
C ILE A 105 -3.64 -10.51 12.66
N ASP A 106 -2.74 -11.19 13.35
CA ASP A 106 -1.49 -11.65 12.77
C ASP A 106 -1.75 -12.67 11.66
N VAL A 107 -1.61 -12.23 10.42
CA VAL A 107 -1.84 -13.05 9.24
C VAL A 107 -0.84 -14.21 9.17
N HIS A 108 0.39 -13.96 9.59
CA HIS A 108 1.44 -14.98 9.53
C HIS A 108 1.06 -16.23 10.31
N THR A 109 0.51 -16.05 11.51
CA THR A 109 0.05 -17.16 12.34
C THR A 109 -1.17 -17.86 11.74
N LYS A 110 -2.05 -17.10 11.09
CA LYS A 110 -3.32 -17.62 10.56
C LYS A 110 -3.22 -18.18 9.16
N MET A 111 -2.14 -17.91 8.44
CA MET A 111 -2.02 -18.29 7.03
C MET A 111 -2.08 -19.79 6.81
N ILE A 112 -1.46 -20.57 7.69
CA ILE A 112 -1.49 -22.04 7.62
C ILE A 112 -2.93 -22.55 7.74
N ASP A 113 -3.70 -21.98 8.67
CA ASP A 113 -5.10 -22.37 8.87
C ASP A 113 -5.95 -22.06 7.65
N LEU A 114 -5.71 -20.92 7.01
CA LEU A 114 -6.42 -20.54 5.78
C LEU A 114 -6.13 -21.52 4.64
N TYR A 115 -4.88 -21.93 4.49
CA TYR A 115 -4.53 -22.91 3.46
C TYR A 115 -5.12 -24.29 3.76
N LYS A 116 -5.16 -24.68 5.02
CA LYS A 116 -5.81 -25.95 5.41
C LYS A 116 -7.29 -25.95 5.05
N GLU A 117 -7.99 -24.85 5.27
CA GLU A 117 -9.40 -24.73 4.89
C GLU A 117 -9.61 -24.92 3.39
N LEU A 118 -8.67 -24.46 2.57
CA LEU A 118 -8.75 -24.59 1.12
C LEU A 118 -8.49 -26.02 0.64
N LEU A 119 -7.67 -26.77 1.37
CA LEU A 119 -7.29 -28.12 0.99
C LEU A 119 -8.31 -29.17 1.47
N ASP A 120 -9.10 -28.84 2.45
CA ASP A 120 -10.17 -29.69 2.96
C ASP A 120 -11.44 -29.52 2.12
#